data_c6213a891509295fcac0b328858070af
#
_entry.id   c6213a891509295fcac0b328858070af
#
_cell.length_a   1.000
_cell.length_b   1.000
_cell.length_c   1.000
_cell.angle_alpha   90.00
_cell.angle_beta   90.00
_cell.angle_gamma   90.00
#
_symmetry.space_group_name_H-M   'P 1'
#
loop_
_entity.id
_entity.type
_entity.pdbx_description
1 polymer ?
#
loop_
_entity_poly.entity_id
_entity_poly.type
_entity_poly.pdbx_seq_one_letter_code
_entity_poly.pdbx_strand_id
1 'polypeptide(L)'
;MKTIGLIPQRPPFVMVDDMEVISPEHCRTTLLIKDANLLCDETFFGESGVLEHIAQSAAAFIGDKSLREEGRIWPGYIGEIKNFNFLDSAKTGDVLTTEIRITTIFGDVTAIEAQTSVSSDADNQHPVANCVMKLFVDRSHA
;
A
#
# COMPACT_ATOMS: atom_id res chain seq x y z
N MET A 1 -9.00 -6.01 7.92
CA MET A 1 -9.94 -4.87 7.89
C MET A 1 -9.95 -4.24 6.51
N LYS A 2 -11.08 -3.72 6.10
CA LYS A 2 -11.20 -3.04 4.82
C LYS A 2 -10.52 -1.69 4.86
N THR A 3 -9.81 -1.36 3.77
CA THR A 3 -9.00 -0.13 3.68
C THR A 3 -9.78 1.08 3.17
N ILE A 4 -10.93 0.87 2.55
CA ILE A 4 -11.64 1.94 1.82
C ILE A 4 -12.00 3.16 2.68
N GLY A 5 -12.24 2.95 3.97
CA GLY A 5 -12.50 4.03 4.91
C GLY A 5 -11.26 4.79 5.39
N LEU A 6 -10.07 4.29 5.06
CA LEU A 6 -8.79 4.84 5.52
C LEU A 6 -8.05 5.64 4.45
N ILE A 7 -8.49 5.55 3.20
CA ILE A 7 -7.85 6.20 2.07
C ILE A 7 -8.86 7.09 1.33
N PRO A 8 -8.39 8.15 0.64
CA PRO A 8 -9.30 9.04 -0.10
C PRO A 8 -9.80 8.47 -1.42
N GLN A 9 -9.07 7.53 -2.01
CA GLN A 9 -9.43 6.93 -3.29
C GLN A 9 -10.77 6.19 -3.22
N ARG A 10 -11.51 6.18 -4.33
CA ARG A 10 -12.78 5.46 -4.48
C ARG A 10 -12.75 4.64 -5.77
N PRO A 11 -13.54 3.56 -5.86
CA PRO A 11 -13.60 2.79 -7.10
C PRO A 11 -13.84 3.69 -8.32
N PRO A 12 -13.19 3.42 -9.46
CA PRO A 12 -12.32 2.29 -9.78
C PRO A 12 -10.84 2.49 -9.45
N PHE A 13 -10.49 3.51 -8.66
CA PHE A 13 -9.09 3.89 -8.40
C PHE A 13 -8.48 3.23 -7.16
N VAL A 14 -9.23 2.38 -6.46
CA VAL A 14 -8.75 1.70 -5.26
C VAL A 14 -7.85 0.54 -5.64
N MET A 15 -6.61 0.55 -5.13
CA MET A 15 -5.59 -0.47 -5.42
C MET A 15 -5.16 -1.23 -4.17
N VAL A 16 -5.97 -1.25 -3.13
CA VAL A 16 -5.76 -2.04 -1.92
C VAL A 16 -7.12 -2.46 -1.36
N ASP A 17 -7.25 -3.73 -0.97
CA ASP A 17 -8.52 -4.27 -0.46
C ASP A 17 -8.54 -4.35 1.06
N ASP A 18 -7.64 -5.11 1.64
CA ASP A 18 -7.63 -5.45 3.06
C ASP A 18 -6.29 -5.18 3.69
N MET A 19 -6.32 -4.92 4.99
CA MET A 19 -5.13 -4.71 5.80
C MET A 19 -5.24 -5.47 7.11
N GLU A 20 -4.14 -6.09 7.51
CA GLU A 20 -3.95 -6.68 8.83
C GLU A 20 -2.85 -5.92 9.55
N VAL A 21 -3.17 -5.33 10.69
CA VAL A 21 -2.18 -4.66 11.53
C VAL A 21 -1.54 -5.71 12.43
N ILE A 22 -0.25 -5.96 12.23
CA ILE A 22 0.49 -7.00 12.95
C ILE A 22 1.10 -6.44 14.22
N SER A 23 1.62 -5.22 14.14
CA SER A 23 2.17 -4.49 15.28
C SER A 23 2.02 -2.99 15.01
N PRO A 24 2.33 -2.10 15.98
CA PRO A 24 2.29 -0.66 15.72
C PRO A 24 3.14 -0.19 14.54
N GLU A 25 4.17 -0.94 14.17
CA GLU A 25 5.11 -0.58 13.11
C GLU A 25 5.01 -1.50 11.87
N HIS A 26 4.10 -2.46 11.86
CA HIS A 26 4.05 -3.46 10.78
C HIS A 26 2.61 -3.80 10.42
N CYS A 27 2.31 -3.74 9.12
CA CYS A 27 1.05 -4.23 8.59
C CYS A 27 1.27 -5.06 7.32
N ARG A 28 0.25 -5.80 6.97
CA ARG A 28 0.17 -6.56 5.72
C ARG A 28 -1.09 -6.16 4.99
N THR A 29 -0.98 -5.84 3.70
CA THR A 29 -2.11 -5.49 2.85
C THR A 29 -2.25 -6.45 1.70
N THR A 30 -3.45 -6.54 1.14
CA THR A 30 -3.72 -7.40 -0.01
C THR A 30 -4.53 -6.66 -1.06
N LEU A 31 -4.36 -7.07 -2.32
CA LEU A 31 -5.17 -6.66 -3.44
C LEU A 31 -5.41 -7.85 -4.36
N LEU A 32 -6.66 -8.18 -4.61
CA LEU A 32 -7.03 -9.09 -5.69
C LEU A 32 -7.08 -8.31 -7.00
N ILE A 33 -6.28 -8.69 -7.98
CA ILE A 33 -6.26 -8.04 -9.29
C ILE A 33 -7.40 -8.59 -10.13
N LYS A 34 -8.44 -7.77 -10.31
CA LYS A 34 -9.63 -8.13 -11.08
C LYS A 34 -9.44 -7.85 -12.56
N ASP A 35 -10.22 -8.52 -13.42
CA ASP A 35 -10.14 -8.35 -14.87
C ASP A 35 -10.36 -6.91 -15.32
N ALA A 36 -11.23 -6.17 -14.63
CA ALA A 36 -11.56 -4.78 -14.95
C ALA A 36 -10.68 -3.75 -14.23
N ASN A 37 -9.57 -4.18 -13.64
CA ASN A 37 -8.70 -3.25 -12.92
C ASN A 37 -8.18 -2.16 -13.85
N LEU A 38 -8.36 -0.90 -13.47
CA LEU A 38 -8.05 0.27 -14.28
C LEU A 38 -6.56 0.35 -14.67
N LEU A 39 -5.67 -0.16 -13.84
CA LEU A 39 -4.22 -0.09 -14.07
C LEU A 39 -3.65 -1.34 -14.73
N CYS A 40 -4.50 -2.30 -15.10
CA CYS A 40 -4.07 -3.43 -15.92
C CYS A 40 -3.90 -2.99 -17.38
N ASP A 41 -2.81 -3.44 -17.98
CA ASP A 41 -2.57 -3.38 -19.42
C ASP A 41 -2.87 -4.79 -19.96
N GLU A 42 -4.02 -4.94 -20.60
CA GLU A 42 -4.60 -6.25 -20.94
C GLU A 42 -4.77 -7.10 -19.68
N THR A 43 -3.96 -8.14 -19.48
CA THR A 43 -4.02 -9.00 -18.29
C THR A 43 -2.91 -8.71 -17.29
N PHE A 44 -1.99 -7.78 -17.61
CA PHE A 44 -0.82 -7.50 -16.77
C PHE A 44 -1.03 -6.29 -15.88
N PHE A 45 -0.68 -6.46 -14.61
CA PHE A 45 -0.64 -5.41 -13.61
C PHE A 45 0.83 -5.08 -13.38
N GLY A 46 1.30 -4.00 -14.00
CA GLY A 46 2.72 -3.69 -14.08
C GLY A 46 3.19 -2.71 -13.02
N GLU A 47 4.28 -2.04 -13.32
CA GLU A 47 5.02 -1.19 -12.39
C GLU A 47 4.15 -0.11 -11.76
N SER A 48 3.37 0.63 -12.58
CA SER A 48 2.55 1.72 -12.06
C SER A 48 1.44 1.23 -11.13
N GLY A 49 0.82 0.10 -11.46
CA GLY A 49 -0.20 -0.51 -10.62
C GLY A 49 0.36 -0.99 -9.29
N VAL A 50 1.50 -1.64 -9.32
CA VAL A 50 2.17 -2.13 -8.10
C VAL A 50 2.58 -0.97 -7.21
N LEU A 51 3.16 0.08 -7.79
CA LEU A 51 3.55 1.27 -7.03
C LEU A 51 2.34 1.96 -6.38
N GLU A 52 1.23 2.09 -7.13
CA GLU A 52 0.01 2.68 -6.59
C GLU A 52 -0.56 1.82 -5.45
N HIS A 53 -0.53 0.49 -5.58
CA HIS A 53 -0.93 -0.41 -4.51
C HIS A 53 -0.08 -0.18 -3.25
N ILE A 54 1.24 -0.07 -3.40
CA ILE A 54 2.14 0.19 -2.26
C ILE A 54 1.81 1.54 -1.61
N ALA A 55 1.63 2.57 -2.42
CA ALA A 55 1.32 3.92 -1.93
C ALA A 55 0.01 3.95 -1.13
N GLN A 56 -1.03 3.32 -1.66
CA GLN A 56 -2.33 3.24 -0.98
C GLN A 56 -2.25 2.37 0.28
N SER A 57 -1.47 1.30 0.24
CA SER A 57 -1.22 0.45 1.41
C SER A 57 -0.57 1.24 2.55
N ALA A 58 0.46 2.01 2.23
CA ALA A 58 1.14 2.86 3.21
C ALA A 58 0.18 3.93 3.77
N ALA A 59 -0.60 4.57 2.89
CA ALA A 59 -1.59 5.57 3.32
C ALA A 59 -2.64 4.97 4.24
N ALA A 60 -3.13 3.77 3.95
CA ALA A 60 -4.10 3.06 4.80
C ALA A 60 -3.52 2.77 6.19
N PHE A 61 -2.26 2.33 6.25
CA PHE A 61 -1.62 2.05 7.53
C PHE A 61 -1.45 3.30 8.38
N ILE A 62 -0.99 4.37 7.76
CA ILE A 62 -0.83 5.66 8.45
C ILE A 62 -2.19 6.22 8.86
N GLY A 63 -3.21 6.08 8.02
CA GLY A 63 -4.57 6.50 8.35
C GLY A 63 -5.14 5.74 9.55
N ASP A 64 -4.95 4.43 9.62
CA ASP A 64 -5.37 3.62 10.75
C ASP A 64 -4.62 4.00 12.03
N LYS A 65 -3.31 4.21 11.93
CA LYS A 65 -2.49 4.64 13.06
C LYS A 65 -2.96 6.00 13.59
N SER A 66 -3.19 6.94 12.70
CA SER A 66 -3.71 8.27 13.03
C SER A 66 -5.08 8.19 13.73
N LEU A 67 -5.98 7.37 13.21
CA LEU A 67 -7.30 7.17 13.81
C LEU A 67 -7.19 6.59 15.21
N ARG A 68 -6.33 5.60 15.42
CA ARG A 68 -6.15 4.97 16.75
C ARG A 68 -5.46 5.88 17.75
N GLU A 69 -4.47 6.65 17.33
CA GLU A 69 -3.66 7.49 18.23
C GLU A 69 -4.24 8.89 18.44
N GLU A 70 -4.90 9.46 17.44
CA GLU A 70 -5.33 10.86 17.43
C GLU A 70 -6.84 11.04 17.24
N GLY A 71 -7.58 9.94 17.06
CA GLY A 71 -9.03 9.96 16.94
C GLY A 71 -9.56 10.41 15.60
N ARG A 72 -8.71 10.66 14.61
CA ARG A 72 -9.13 11.04 13.26
C ARG A 72 -8.08 10.64 12.24
N ILE A 73 -8.53 10.51 10.98
CA ILE A 73 -7.64 10.21 9.86
C ILE A 73 -7.13 11.54 9.28
N TRP A 74 -5.82 11.75 9.39
CA TRP A 74 -5.16 12.88 8.77
C TRP A 74 -4.75 12.53 7.34
N PRO A 75 -4.86 13.46 6.38
CA PRO A 75 -4.36 13.19 5.05
C PRO A 75 -2.84 12.96 5.06
N GLY A 76 -2.41 11.99 4.27
CA GLY A 76 -1.00 11.69 4.10
C GLY A 76 -0.61 11.82 2.64
N TYR A 77 0.58 12.34 2.39
CA TYR A 77 1.10 12.54 1.04
C TYR A 77 2.46 11.88 0.90
N ILE A 78 2.70 11.26 -0.25
CA ILE A 78 4.02 10.73 -0.54
C ILE A 78 4.96 11.89 -0.84
N GLY A 79 6.03 12.00 -0.06
CA GLY A 79 7.06 13.02 -0.27
C GLY A 79 8.25 12.50 -1.06
N GLU A 80 8.55 11.21 -0.94
CA GLU A 80 9.73 10.62 -1.55
C GLU A 80 9.56 9.12 -1.71
N ILE A 81 10.02 8.60 -2.85
CA ILE A 81 10.13 7.16 -3.11
C ILE A 81 11.59 6.89 -3.46
N LYS A 82 12.22 5.97 -2.73
CA LYS A 82 13.61 5.58 -2.97
C LYS A 82 13.71 4.09 -3.24
N ASN A 83 14.70 3.74 -4.07
CA ASN A 83 15.08 2.34 -4.29
C ASN A 83 13.88 1.48 -4.68
N PHE A 84 13.04 2.00 -5.58
CA PHE A 84 11.95 1.21 -6.12
C PHE A 84 12.52 0.18 -7.10
N ASN A 85 12.47 -1.08 -6.68
CA ASN A 85 12.91 -2.20 -7.49
C ASN A 85 11.68 -2.97 -7.95
N PHE A 86 11.40 -2.93 -9.23
CA PHE A 86 10.33 -3.69 -9.85
C PHE A 86 10.92 -4.98 -10.44
N LEU A 87 10.51 -6.12 -9.91
CA LEU A 87 11.12 -7.42 -10.20
C LEU A 87 10.29 -8.24 -11.19
N ASP A 88 8.97 -8.11 -11.14
CA ASP A 88 8.07 -8.86 -12.01
C ASP A 88 6.68 -8.22 -11.99
N SER A 89 5.93 -8.41 -13.07
CA SER A 89 4.54 -7.99 -13.14
C SER A 89 3.63 -9.06 -12.53
N ALA A 90 2.47 -8.62 -12.05
CA ALA A 90 1.37 -9.50 -11.68
C ALA A 90 0.36 -9.53 -12.83
N LYS A 91 -0.68 -10.31 -12.69
CA LYS A 91 -1.74 -10.42 -13.70
C LYS A 91 -3.10 -10.60 -13.04
N THR A 92 -4.14 -10.46 -13.84
CA THR A 92 -5.51 -10.67 -13.36
C THR A 92 -5.65 -12.05 -12.74
N GLY A 93 -6.35 -12.10 -11.60
CA GLY A 93 -6.51 -13.31 -10.79
C GLY A 93 -5.46 -13.47 -9.70
N ASP A 94 -4.33 -12.79 -9.80
CA ASP A 94 -3.30 -12.83 -8.77
C ASP A 94 -3.69 -11.98 -7.55
N VAL A 95 -3.13 -12.35 -6.40
CA VAL A 95 -3.25 -11.55 -5.17
C VAL A 95 -1.90 -10.93 -4.85
N LEU A 96 -1.86 -9.61 -4.77
CA LEU A 96 -0.70 -8.90 -4.24
C LEU A 96 -0.77 -8.88 -2.73
N THR A 97 0.37 -9.14 -2.09
CA THR A 97 0.53 -9.01 -0.65
C THR A 97 1.72 -8.10 -0.38
N THR A 98 1.51 -7.06 0.40
CA THR A 98 2.57 -6.11 0.74
C THR A 98 2.76 -6.05 2.23
N GLU A 99 4.01 -6.21 2.65
CA GLU A 99 4.46 -5.95 4.02
C GLU A 99 4.94 -4.51 4.09
N ILE A 100 4.36 -3.74 5.01
CA ILE A 100 4.76 -2.35 5.29
C ILE A 100 5.34 -2.31 6.69
N ARG A 101 6.57 -1.81 6.81
CA ARG A 101 7.22 -1.59 8.11
C ARG A 101 7.59 -0.13 8.26
N ILE A 102 7.16 0.49 9.35
CA ILE A 102 7.59 1.83 9.71
C ILE A 102 9.01 1.72 10.27
N THR A 103 9.94 2.45 9.68
CA THR A 103 11.35 2.44 10.10
C THR A 103 11.69 3.65 10.96
N THR A 104 11.08 4.81 10.69
CA THR A 104 11.37 6.05 11.40
C THR A 104 10.15 6.95 11.37
N ILE A 105 9.89 7.61 12.48
CA ILE A 105 8.92 8.71 12.56
C ILE A 105 9.66 9.92 13.10
N PHE A 106 9.62 11.03 12.37
CA PHE A 106 10.21 12.28 12.79
C PHE A 106 9.22 13.42 12.48
N GLY A 107 8.57 13.92 13.53
CA GLY A 107 7.52 14.93 13.36
C GLY A 107 6.38 14.40 12.49
N ASP A 108 6.09 15.12 11.42
CA ASP A 108 5.03 14.74 10.48
C ASP A 108 5.51 13.82 9.35
N VAL A 109 6.77 13.38 9.40
CA VAL A 109 7.36 12.50 8.38
C VAL A 109 7.43 11.07 8.90
N THR A 110 6.89 10.13 8.13
CA THR A 110 6.98 8.70 8.41
C THR A 110 7.73 8.03 7.27
N ALA A 111 8.81 7.33 7.60
CA ALA A 111 9.54 6.51 6.64
C ALA A 111 9.12 5.06 6.78
N ILE A 112 8.87 4.41 5.63
CA ILE A 112 8.48 3.01 5.59
C ILE A 112 9.32 2.22 4.60
N GLU A 113 9.42 0.92 4.85
CA GLU A 113 9.89 -0.05 3.88
C GLU A 113 8.72 -0.91 3.43
N ALA A 114 8.64 -1.18 2.12
CA ALA A 114 7.59 -2.01 1.55
C ALA A 114 8.20 -3.16 0.77
N GLN A 115 7.61 -4.33 0.93
CA GLN A 115 7.94 -5.53 0.16
C GLN A 115 6.65 -6.15 -0.36
N THR A 116 6.56 -6.29 -1.68
CA THR A 116 5.38 -6.84 -2.34
C THR A 116 5.71 -8.17 -3.00
N SER A 117 4.85 -9.14 -2.77
CA SER A 117 4.89 -10.43 -3.42
C SER A 117 3.54 -10.72 -4.08
N VAL A 118 3.54 -11.68 -5.01
CA VAL A 118 2.32 -12.13 -5.65
C VAL A 118 2.11 -13.60 -5.37
N SER A 119 0.86 -13.98 -5.20
CA SER A 119 0.43 -15.36 -5.05
C SER A 119 -0.60 -15.67 -6.13
N SER A 120 -0.33 -16.63 -6.98
CA SER A 120 -1.28 -17.12 -7.98
C SER A 120 -2.03 -18.36 -7.48
N ASP A 121 -1.43 -19.09 -6.55
CA ASP A 121 -2.05 -20.19 -5.82
C ASP A 121 -1.36 -20.32 -4.45
N ALA A 122 -1.84 -21.24 -3.60
CA ALA A 122 -1.42 -21.33 -2.20
C ALA A 122 0.08 -21.58 -2.02
N ASP A 123 0.78 -22.11 -3.00
CA ASP A 123 2.17 -22.54 -2.89
C ASP A 123 3.15 -21.71 -3.72
N ASN A 124 2.64 -20.76 -4.55
CA ASN A 124 3.47 -19.98 -5.46
C ASN A 124 3.48 -18.50 -5.10
N GLN A 125 4.32 -18.15 -4.13
CA GLN A 125 4.63 -16.76 -3.87
C GLN A 125 5.96 -16.38 -4.49
N HIS A 126 6.02 -15.23 -5.15
CA HIS A 126 7.29 -14.70 -5.63
C HIS A 126 7.34 -13.19 -5.45
N PRO A 127 8.54 -12.62 -5.27
CA PRO A 127 8.68 -11.18 -5.07
C PRO A 127 8.38 -10.40 -6.34
N VAL A 128 7.71 -9.27 -6.18
CA VAL A 128 7.30 -8.40 -7.29
C VAL A 128 8.00 -7.05 -7.20
N ALA A 129 8.11 -6.47 -6.01
CA ALA A 129 8.71 -5.15 -5.84
C ALA A 129 9.09 -4.90 -4.39
N ASN A 130 10.00 -3.94 -4.22
CA ASN A 130 10.30 -3.38 -2.91
C ASN A 130 10.69 -1.90 -3.07
N CYS A 131 10.51 -1.13 -2.02
CA CYS A 131 10.92 0.28 -2.00
C CYS A 131 11.01 0.82 -0.58
N VAL A 132 11.59 2.02 -0.47
CA VAL A 132 11.52 2.86 0.72
C VAL A 132 10.71 4.10 0.35
N MET A 133 9.83 4.53 1.25
CA MET A 133 8.91 5.62 0.99
C MET A 133 8.84 6.53 2.21
N LYS A 134 8.80 7.85 1.97
CA LYS A 134 8.52 8.83 3.03
C LYS A 134 7.17 9.46 2.77
N LEU A 135 6.34 9.48 3.81
CA LEU A 135 5.02 10.08 3.77
C LEU A 135 4.96 11.25 4.75
N PHE A 136 4.24 12.28 4.36
CA PHE A 136 3.95 13.44 5.22
C PHE A 136 2.52 13.35 5.69
N VAL A 137 2.31 13.51 6.99
CA VAL A 137 0.98 13.62 7.58
C VAL A 137 0.65 15.10 7.66
N ASP A 138 -0.42 15.52 7.01
CA ASP A 138 -0.85 16.91 7.00
C ASP A 138 -1.89 17.16 8.10
N ARG A 139 -1.47 17.84 9.16
CA ARG A 139 -2.33 18.23 10.28
C ARG A 139 -2.79 19.69 10.21
N SER A 140 -2.53 20.37 9.08
CA SER A 140 -2.84 21.79 8.94
C SER A 140 -4.33 22.10 8.86
N HIS A 141 -5.17 21.07 8.66
CA HIS A 141 -6.62 21.19 8.58
C HIS A 141 -7.30 20.70 9.86
N ALA A 142 -6.71 20.99 10.99
CA ALA A 142 -7.26 20.63 12.29
C ALA A 142 -8.56 21.41 12.60
#